data_b9eff87a93c4f8623f0d24ecdbe17789
#
_entry.id   b9eff87a93c4f8623f0d24ecdbe17789
#
_cell.length_a   1.000
_cell.length_b   1.000
_cell.length_c   1.000
_cell.angle_alpha   90.00
_cell.angle_beta   90.00
_cell.angle_gamma   90.00
#
_symmetry.space_group_name_H-M   'P 1'
#
loop_
_entity.id
_entity.type
_entity.pdbx_description
1 polymer ?
#
loop_
_entity_poly.entity_id
_entity_poly.type
_entity_poly.pdbx_seq_one_letter_code
_entity_poly.pdbx_strand_id
1 'polypeptide(L)'
;MVPEGHTIHRLSKDLTKDLDGRRVIATSPQGRFENGASKINGKAFNGSEAWGKHLFHMFSGNAILHIHLGLIGKFRPVSIDSLPTDTVRLRLEGKSAWQLTGPQKCSLISSDEYSLVIDALGPDPLRRSSRVTDFEASLKKRKTPIAISLLDQSVIAGVGNVYRAEFLFMLGIHPNRPSCDLTSAEVREIWELATQQLRQGVRLNRIVTVTEQDSGKKPGHLRRSKALYVYKRETLPCRRCGSPIRIAEFAGRSCWWCDRCQPI
;
A
#
# COMPACT_ATOMS: atom_id res chain seq x y z
N MET A 1 8.67 -7.57 -2.64
CA MET A 1 8.19 -6.16 -2.63
C MET A 1 7.31 -6.03 -1.42
N VAL A 2 7.49 -5.00 -0.60
CA VAL A 2 6.62 -4.74 0.57
C VAL A 2 5.29 -4.23 0.03
N PRO A 3 4.14 -4.80 0.45
CA PRO A 3 2.83 -4.30 0.05
C PRO A 3 2.59 -2.89 0.60
N GLU A 4 2.20 -1.96 -0.27
CA GLU A 4 1.73 -0.62 0.08
C GLU A 4 0.37 -0.37 -0.57
N GLY A 5 -0.24 0.79 -0.39
CA GLY A 5 -1.62 1.08 -0.81
C GLY A 5 -1.94 0.68 -2.24
N HIS A 6 -1.03 0.97 -3.20
CA HIS A 6 -1.21 0.56 -4.60
C HIS A 6 -1.42 -0.95 -4.79
N THR A 7 -0.72 -1.79 -3.99
CA THR A 7 -0.86 -3.25 -4.04
C THR A 7 -2.26 -3.67 -3.61
N ILE A 8 -2.77 -3.07 -2.54
CA ILE A 8 -4.08 -3.41 -1.97
C ILE A 8 -5.20 -2.96 -2.90
N HIS A 9 -5.11 -1.74 -3.42
CA HIS A 9 -6.08 -1.23 -4.41
C HIS A 9 -6.07 -2.04 -5.72
N ARG A 10 -4.89 -2.53 -6.15
CA ARG A 10 -4.80 -3.43 -7.30
C ARG A 10 -5.48 -4.76 -7.01
N LEU A 11 -5.19 -5.38 -5.86
CA LEU A 11 -5.82 -6.63 -5.44
C LEU A 11 -7.34 -6.50 -5.35
N SER A 12 -7.85 -5.41 -4.76
CA SER A 12 -9.28 -5.14 -4.70
C SER A 12 -9.92 -5.17 -6.09
N LYS A 13 -9.32 -4.48 -7.07
CA LYS A 13 -9.80 -4.46 -8.47
C LYS A 13 -9.75 -5.83 -9.14
N ASP A 14 -8.63 -6.54 -8.99
CA ASP A 14 -8.42 -7.81 -9.65
C ASP A 14 -9.35 -8.89 -9.07
N LEU A 15 -9.53 -8.95 -7.74
CA LEU A 15 -10.44 -9.88 -7.08
C LEU A 15 -11.90 -9.58 -7.41
N THR A 16 -12.32 -8.31 -7.41
CA THR A 16 -13.68 -7.92 -7.84
C THR A 16 -13.92 -8.38 -9.28
N LYS A 17 -13.01 -8.08 -10.20
CA LYS A 17 -13.15 -8.50 -11.62
C LYS A 17 -13.31 -10.01 -11.78
N ASP A 18 -12.68 -10.80 -10.94
CA ASP A 18 -12.63 -12.26 -11.06
C ASP A 18 -13.76 -12.96 -10.30
N LEU A 19 -14.18 -12.43 -9.15
CA LEU A 19 -15.09 -13.10 -8.21
C LEU A 19 -16.48 -12.47 -8.09
N ASP A 20 -16.69 -11.21 -8.55
CA ASP A 20 -17.92 -10.47 -8.31
C ASP A 20 -19.19 -11.22 -8.79
N GLY A 21 -20.21 -11.25 -7.93
CA GLY A 21 -21.45 -11.96 -8.14
C GLY A 21 -21.36 -13.49 -8.08
N ARG A 22 -20.16 -14.07 -7.91
CA ARG A 22 -19.99 -15.53 -7.88
C ARG A 22 -20.11 -16.09 -6.48
N ARG A 23 -20.63 -17.30 -6.36
CA ARG A 23 -20.46 -18.12 -5.16
C ARG A 23 -19.04 -18.64 -5.12
N VAL A 24 -18.31 -18.37 -4.04
CA VAL A 24 -16.92 -18.76 -3.91
C VAL A 24 -16.79 -20.07 -3.13
N ILE A 25 -15.84 -20.91 -3.53
CA ILE A 25 -15.33 -21.98 -2.67
C ILE A 25 -14.23 -21.39 -1.84
N ALA A 26 -14.35 -21.49 -0.51
CA ALA A 26 -13.37 -20.95 0.44
C ALA A 26 -12.82 -22.05 1.32
N THR A 27 -11.49 -22.19 1.34
CA THR A 27 -10.78 -23.16 2.16
C THR A 27 -9.61 -22.50 2.89
N SER A 28 -9.17 -23.10 4.00
CA SER A 28 -8.00 -22.67 4.77
C SER A 28 -7.00 -23.83 4.92
N PRO A 29 -6.18 -24.13 3.90
CA PRO A 29 -5.25 -25.25 3.92
C PRO A 29 -4.31 -25.25 5.13
N GLN A 30 -3.90 -24.06 5.60
CA GLN A 30 -3.09 -23.89 6.83
C GLN A 30 -3.87 -24.18 8.12
N GLY A 31 -5.22 -24.21 8.09
CA GLY A 31 -6.10 -24.38 9.26
C GLY A 31 -6.36 -23.13 10.08
N ARG A 32 -5.48 -22.11 10.06
CA ARG A 32 -5.60 -20.93 10.94
C ARG A 32 -6.76 -19.99 10.63
N PHE A 33 -7.49 -20.21 9.56
CA PHE A 33 -8.69 -19.45 9.18
C PHE A 33 -9.86 -20.40 8.83
N GLU A 34 -9.86 -21.62 9.25
CA GLU A 34 -10.84 -22.66 8.90
C GLU A 34 -12.28 -22.25 9.23
N ASN A 35 -12.53 -21.80 10.46
CA ASN A 35 -13.86 -21.30 10.88
C ASN A 35 -14.32 -20.09 10.02
N GLY A 36 -13.43 -19.17 9.67
CA GLY A 36 -13.75 -18.05 8.80
C GLY A 36 -14.02 -18.51 7.37
N ALA A 37 -13.21 -19.41 6.84
CA ALA A 37 -13.38 -19.97 5.50
C ALA A 37 -14.72 -20.71 5.38
N SER A 38 -15.09 -21.55 6.35
CA SER A 38 -16.36 -22.26 6.35
C SER A 38 -17.56 -21.32 6.36
N LYS A 39 -17.49 -20.19 7.07
CA LYS A 39 -18.57 -19.19 7.12
C LYS A 39 -18.78 -18.44 5.80
N ILE A 40 -17.76 -18.31 4.95
CA ILE A 40 -17.88 -17.65 3.64
C ILE A 40 -17.96 -18.64 2.48
N ASN A 41 -17.71 -19.91 2.71
CA ASN A 41 -17.82 -20.95 1.70
C ASN A 41 -19.23 -21.03 1.14
N GLY A 42 -19.39 -21.06 -0.18
CA GLY A 42 -20.68 -21.07 -0.88
C GLY A 42 -21.41 -19.73 -0.90
N LYS A 43 -20.88 -18.65 -0.25
CA LYS A 43 -21.49 -17.32 -0.30
C LYS A 43 -21.15 -16.58 -1.59
N ALA A 44 -22.06 -15.70 -2.02
CA ALA A 44 -21.81 -14.80 -3.12
C ALA A 44 -20.79 -13.72 -2.69
N PHE A 45 -19.78 -13.49 -3.51
CA PHE A 45 -18.83 -12.40 -3.38
C PHE A 45 -19.48 -11.12 -3.94
N ASN A 46 -19.63 -10.10 -3.11
CA ASN A 46 -20.33 -8.85 -3.44
C ASN A 46 -19.35 -7.68 -3.68
N GLY A 47 -18.10 -7.98 -3.93
CA GLY A 47 -17.07 -6.99 -4.22
C GLY A 47 -15.98 -6.90 -3.17
N SER A 48 -15.03 -6.03 -3.47
CA SER A 48 -13.84 -5.80 -2.65
C SER A 48 -13.53 -4.31 -2.55
N GLU A 49 -13.16 -3.87 -1.37
CA GLU A 49 -12.72 -2.50 -1.12
C GLU A 49 -11.30 -2.46 -0.57
N ALA A 50 -10.59 -1.38 -0.91
CA ALA A 50 -9.28 -1.05 -0.36
C ALA A 50 -9.33 0.31 0.36
N TRP A 51 -8.75 0.36 1.56
CA TRP A 51 -8.48 1.56 2.32
C TRP A 51 -7.04 1.50 2.82
N GLY A 52 -6.18 2.36 2.29
CA GLY A 52 -4.76 2.33 2.58
C GLY A 52 -4.14 0.96 2.33
N LYS A 53 -3.79 0.26 3.42
CA LYS A 53 -3.20 -1.09 3.37
C LYS A 53 -4.17 -2.18 3.81
N HIS A 54 -5.44 -1.86 3.99
CA HIS A 54 -6.50 -2.76 4.40
C HIS A 54 -7.33 -3.17 3.18
N LEU A 55 -7.57 -4.46 3.05
CA LEU A 55 -8.40 -5.07 2.01
C LEU A 55 -9.62 -5.70 2.67
N PHE A 56 -10.79 -5.38 2.15
CA PHE A 56 -12.05 -5.90 2.63
C PHE A 56 -12.78 -6.60 1.50
N HIS A 57 -13.28 -7.78 1.76
CA HIS A 57 -14.15 -8.52 0.84
C HIS A 57 -15.53 -8.67 1.46
N MET A 58 -16.52 -8.28 0.69
CA MET A 58 -17.93 -8.34 1.08
C MET A 58 -18.58 -9.61 0.52
N PHE A 59 -19.31 -10.32 1.37
CA PHE A 59 -20.03 -11.51 0.97
C PHE A 59 -21.51 -11.39 1.34
N SER A 60 -22.36 -12.20 0.69
CA SER A 60 -23.78 -12.29 1.04
C SER A 60 -23.96 -12.67 2.52
N GLY A 61 -25.05 -12.14 3.14
CA GLY A 61 -25.30 -12.32 4.57
C GLY A 61 -24.37 -11.48 5.45
N ASN A 62 -23.97 -10.29 4.96
CA ASN A 62 -23.21 -9.27 5.69
C ASN A 62 -21.86 -9.74 6.25
N ALA A 63 -21.25 -10.79 5.65
CA ALA A 63 -19.94 -11.23 6.06
C ALA A 63 -18.87 -10.33 5.41
N ILE A 64 -17.99 -9.76 6.24
CA ILE A 64 -16.88 -8.90 5.82
C ILE A 64 -15.57 -9.59 6.20
N LEU A 65 -14.75 -9.91 5.20
CA LEU A 65 -13.42 -10.46 5.41
C LEU A 65 -12.40 -9.31 5.36
N HIS A 66 -11.69 -9.10 6.45
CA HIS A 66 -10.62 -8.11 6.56
C HIS A 66 -9.25 -8.77 6.42
N ILE A 67 -8.47 -8.30 5.47
CA ILE A 67 -7.11 -8.75 5.21
C ILE A 67 -6.14 -7.56 5.34
N HIS A 68 -5.03 -7.78 6.06
CA HIS A 68 -3.87 -6.91 6.04
C HIS A 68 -2.63 -7.75 5.71
N LEU A 69 -1.95 -7.45 4.61
CA LEU A 69 -0.83 -8.26 4.14
C LEU A 69 0.42 -8.13 5.02
N GLY A 70 0.59 -7.01 5.74
CA GLY A 70 1.81 -6.76 6.49
C GLY A 70 3.02 -6.58 5.57
N LEU A 71 4.18 -7.06 6.00
CA LEU A 71 5.45 -6.92 5.27
C LEU A 71 5.68 -8.04 4.24
N ILE A 72 5.19 -9.24 4.52
CA ILE A 72 5.54 -10.45 3.76
C ILE A 72 4.34 -11.12 3.10
N GLY A 73 3.11 -10.74 3.50
CA GLY A 73 1.89 -11.33 2.99
C GLY A 73 1.74 -11.18 1.48
N LYS A 74 1.14 -12.18 0.85
CA LYS A 74 0.90 -12.22 -0.58
C LYS A 74 -0.48 -12.77 -0.85
N PHE A 75 -1.22 -12.13 -1.74
CA PHE A 75 -2.48 -12.65 -2.27
C PHE A 75 -2.34 -12.72 -3.79
N ARG A 76 -2.38 -13.93 -4.36
CA ARG A 76 -2.04 -14.15 -5.77
C ARG A 76 -3.03 -15.05 -6.47
N PRO A 77 -3.34 -14.78 -7.74
CA PRO A 77 -4.04 -15.72 -8.57
C PRO A 77 -3.14 -16.93 -8.86
N VAL A 78 -3.75 -18.11 -8.92
CA VAL A 78 -3.13 -19.38 -9.27
C VAL A 78 -4.07 -20.17 -10.19
N SER A 79 -3.57 -21.22 -10.85
CA SER A 79 -4.45 -22.15 -11.55
C SER A 79 -5.44 -22.78 -10.57
N ILE A 80 -6.67 -22.99 -11.03
CA ILE A 80 -7.69 -23.66 -10.22
C ILE A 80 -7.29 -25.10 -9.87
N ASP A 81 -6.54 -25.74 -10.76
CA ASP A 81 -6.05 -27.12 -10.58
C ASP A 81 -4.80 -27.21 -9.70
N SER A 82 -4.19 -26.06 -9.33
CA SER A 82 -3.02 -26.08 -8.45
C SER A 82 -3.42 -26.44 -7.02
N LEU A 83 -2.79 -27.46 -6.47
CA LEU A 83 -2.98 -27.81 -5.06
C LEU A 83 -2.39 -26.74 -4.15
N PRO A 84 -3.12 -26.31 -3.10
CA PRO A 84 -2.59 -25.39 -2.12
C PRO A 84 -1.56 -26.07 -1.22
N THR A 85 -0.55 -25.30 -0.78
CA THR A 85 0.38 -25.73 0.25
C THR A 85 -0.19 -25.45 1.65
N ASP A 86 0.41 -26.06 2.68
CA ASP A 86 0.10 -25.83 4.11
C ASP A 86 0.41 -24.40 4.60
N THR A 87 1.06 -23.58 3.79
CA THR A 87 1.30 -22.15 4.09
C THR A 87 0.14 -21.23 3.66
N VAL A 88 -0.83 -21.75 2.91
CA VAL A 88 -1.98 -20.99 2.41
C VAL A 88 -3.01 -20.76 3.52
N ARG A 89 -3.13 -19.51 3.98
CA ARG A 89 -4.09 -19.07 5.00
C ARG A 89 -5.53 -19.13 4.52
N LEU A 90 -5.74 -18.73 3.28
CA LEU A 90 -7.05 -18.70 2.63
C LEU A 90 -6.87 -18.96 1.15
N ARG A 91 -7.71 -19.85 0.61
CA ARG A 91 -7.91 -20.03 -0.82
C ARG A 91 -9.35 -19.68 -1.15
N LEU A 92 -9.53 -18.81 -2.14
CA LEU A 92 -10.83 -18.46 -2.73
C LEU A 92 -10.84 -18.94 -4.17
N GLU A 93 -11.89 -19.65 -4.55
CA GLU A 93 -12.10 -20.14 -5.92
C GLU A 93 -13.38 -19.55 -6.50
N GLY A 94 -13.27 -19.09 -7.73
CA GLY A 94 -14.36 -18.59 -8.55
C GLY A 94 -14.08 -18.90 -10.00
N LYS A 95 -13.81 -17.90 -10.83
CA LYS A 95 -13.32 -18.10 -12.20
C LYS A 95 -11.89 -18.64 -12.22
N SER A 96 -11.05 -18.13 -11.33
CA SER A 96 -9.71 -18.62 -11.02
C SER A 96 -9.58 -18.87 -9.52
N ALA A 97 -8.46 -19.40 -9.07
CA ALA A 97 -8.18 -19.54 -7.65
C ALA A 97 -7.22 -18.45 -7.17
N TRP A 98 -7.44 -17.96 -5.95
CA TRP A 98 -6.60 -16.98 -5.28
C TRP A 98 -6.07 -17.55 -3.97
N GLN A 99 -4.77 -17.41 -3.73
CA GLN A 99 -4.13 -17.93 -2.51
C GLN A 99 -3.50 -16.80 -1.71
N LEU A 100 -3.90 -16.70 -0.43
CA LEU A 100 -3.38 -15.79 0.58
C LEU A 100 -2.36 -16.52 1.45
N THR A 101 -1.12 -16.03 1.46
CA THR A 101 -0.03 -16.57 2.30
C THR A 101 0.56 -15.48 3.18
N GLY A 102 0.93 -15.80 4.41
CA GLY A 102 1.64 -14.93 5.35
C GLY A 102 0.99 -13.57 5.67
N PRO A 103 -0.36 -13.43 5.69
CA PRO A 103 -0.98 -12.16 6.06
C PRO A 103 -0.74 -11.84 7.53
N GLN A 104 -0.64 -10.55 7.84
CA GLN A 104 -0.65 -10.06 9.22
C GLN A 104 -2.04 -10.21 9.85
N LYS A 105 -3.10 -9.94 9.07
CA LYS A 105 -4.49 -10.13 9.49
C LYS A 105 -5.29 -10.84 8.39
N CYS A 106 -6.12 -11.78 8.80
CA CYS A 106 -7.12 -12.45 7.98
C CYS A 106 -8.24 -12.89 8.93
N SER A 107 -9.32 -12.12 8.99
CA SER A 107 -10.43 -12.35 9.93
C SER A 107 -11.74 -11.85 9.37
N LEU A 108 -12.84 -12.52 9.73
CA LEU A 108 -14.18 -11.95 9.56
C LEU A 108 -14.39 -10.90 10.65
N ILE A 109 -15.01 -9.79 10.25
CA ILE A 109 -15.31 -8.66 11.12
C ILE A 109 -16.77 -8.24 10.97
N SER A 110 -17.31 -7.56 11.98
CA SER A 110 -18.61 -6.92 11.93
C SER A 110 -18.58 -5.60 11.14
N SER A 111 -19.77 -5.05 10.84
CA SER A 111 -19.88 -3.70 10.24
C SER A 111 -19.33 -2.62 11.16
N ASP A 112 -19.49 -2.76 12.48
CA ASP A 112 -18.95 -1.80 13.45
C ASP A 112 -17.43 -1.86 13.50
N GLU A 113 -16.85 -3.06 13.51
CA GLU A 113 -15.39 -3.23 13.44
C GLU A 113 -14.81 -2.71 12.12
N TYR A 114 -15.55 -2.87 11.00
CA TYR A 114 -15.17 -2.28 9.72
C TYR A 114 -15.13 -0.75 9.81
N SER A 115 -16.17 -0.12 10.35
CA SER A 115 -16.24 1.33 10.55
C SER A 115 -15.09 1.82 11.42
N LEU A 116 -14.83 1.16 12.56
CA LEU A 116 -13.72 1.51 13.46
C LEU A 116 -12.35 1.46 12.75
N VAL A 117 -12.14 0.48 11.85
CA VAL A 117 -10.88 0.41 11.09
C VAL A 117 -10.76 1.60 10.12
N ILE A 118 -11.85 1.97 9.44
CA ILE A 118 -11.85 3.07 8.48
C ILE A 118 -11.66 4.41 9.19
N ASP A 119 -12.37 4.65 10.28
CA ASP A 119 -12.34 5.90 11.04
C ASP A 119 -10.98 6.16 11.69
N ALA A 120 -10.20 5.12 11.95
CA ALA A 120 -8.83 5.25 12.43
C ALA A 120 -7.81 5.63 11.34
N LEU A 121 -8.20 5.59 10.06
CA LEU A 121 -7.31 5.90 8.94
C LEU A 121 -7.41 7.39 8.55
N GLY A 122 -6.28 7.95 8.19
CA GLY A 122 -6.23 9.22 7.48
C GLY A 122 -6.72 9.09 6.03
N PRO A 123 -6.78 10.22 5.31
CA PRO A 123 -7.22 10.24 3.93
C PRO A 123 -6.34 9.33 3.05
N ASP A 124 -6.99 8.54 2.19
CA ASP A 124 -6.34 7.66 1.20
C ASP A 124 -6.31 8.37 -0.17
N PRO A 125 -5.13 8.67 -0.74
CA PRO A 125 -5.01 9.37 -2.02
C PRO A 125 -5.66 8.64 -3.21
N LEU A 126 -5.98 7.37 -3.07
CA LEU A 126 -6.64 6.59 -4.12
C LEU A 126 -8.18 6.61 -4.03
N ARG A 127 -8.75 7.15 -2.96
CA ARG A 127 -10.21 7.25 -2.77
C ARG A 127 -10.73 8.65 -3.09
N ARG A 128 -11.85 8.71 -3.81
CA ARG A 128 -12.47 9.99 -4.22
C ARG A 128 -13.05 10.79 -3.04
N SER A 129 -13.41 10.12 -1.96
CA SER A 129 -13.93 10.75 -0.75
C SER A 129 -12.85 11.41 0.11
N SER A 130 -11.58 11.12 -0.13
CA SER A 130 -10.47 11.66 0.65
C SER A 130 -10.09 13.07 0.16
N ARG A 131 -9.79 13.96 1.10
CA ARG A 131 -9.48 15.36 0.83
C ARG A 131 -8.07 15.72 1.31
N VAL A 132 -7.38 16.53 0.53
CA VAL A 132 -6.06 17.09 0.89
C VAL A 132 -6.13 17.95 2.15
N THR A 133 -7.26 18.61 2.41
CA THR A 133 -7.47 19.42 3.62
C THR A 133 -7.36 18.63 4.91
N ASP A 134 -7.82 17.37 4.90
CA ASP A 134 -7.75 16.48 6.06
C ASP A 134 -6.30 16.03 6.32
N PHE A 135 -5.54 15.77 5.26
CA PHE A 135 -4.10 15.50 5.32
C PHE A 135 -3.33 16.72 5.86
N GLU A 136 -3.60 17.91 5.33
CA GLU A 136 -2.98 19.17 5.78
C GLU A 136 -3.26 19.44 7.26
N ALA A 137 -4.50 19.32 7.70
CA ALA A 137 -4.90 19.50 9.10
C ALA A 137 -4.17 18.53 10.05
N SER A 138 -3.92 17.29 9.57
CA SER A 138 -3.17 16.29 10.34
C SER A 138 -1.70 16.65 10.49
N LEU A 139 -1.06 17.19 9.44
CA LEU A 139 0.36 17.59 9.48
C LEU A 139 0.61 18.83 10.32
N LYS A 140 -0.27 19.85 10.24
CA LYS A 140 -0.13 21.12 10.99
C LYS A 140 -0.03 20.93 12.49
N LYS A 141 -0.57 19.85 13.05
CA LYS A 141 -0.54 19.53 14.49
C LYS A 141 0.72 18.77 14.91
N ARG A 142 1.63 18.44 14.00
CA ARG A 142 2.73 17.50 14.27
C ARG A 142 4.09 18.17 14.16
N LYS A 143 4.82 18.24 15.27
CA LYS A 143 6.22 18.65 15.32
C LYS A 143 7.18 17.49 14.92
N THR A 144 6.68 16.28 14.76
CA THR A 144 7.47 15.12 14.36
C THR A 144 8.02 15.29 12.93
N PRO A 145 9.18 14.68 12.61
CA PRO A 145 9.73 14.66 11.26
C PRO A 145 8.71 14.19 10.23
N ILE A 146 8.69 14.82 9.05
CA ILE A 146 7.76 14.44 7.97
C ILE A 146 7.93 12.98 7.54
N ALA A 147 9.14 12.44 7.64
CA ALA A 147 9.40 11.05 7.38
C ALA A 147 8.62 10.10 8.32
N ILE A 148 8.38 10.50 9.58
CA ILE A 148 7.57 9.72 10.52
C ILE A 148 6.09 9.88 10.21
N SER A 149 5.64 11.12 9.98
CA SER A 149 4.22 11.41 9.71
C SER A 149 3.70 10.72 8.45
N LEU A 150 4.50 10.61 7.39
CA LEU A 150 4.11 9.89 6.17
C LEU A 150 4.00 8.37 6.34
N LEU A 151 4.51 7.78 7.41
CA LEU A 151 4.31 6.36 7.73
C LEU A 151 3.06 6.10 8.57
N ASP A 152 2.59 7.12 9.27
CA ASP A 152 1.41 7.03 10.11
C ASP A 152 0.16 6.96 9.25
N GLN A 153 -0.50 5.81 9.30
CA GLN A 153 -1.70 5.57 8.48
C GLN A 153 -2.91 6.41 8.91
N SER A 154 -2.86 7.03 10.09
CA SER A 154 -3.86 8.01 10.54
C SER A 154 -3.62 9.42 9.94
N VAL A 155 -2.46 9.66 9.33
CA VAL A 155 -2.12 10.92 8.64
C VAL A 155 -2.40 10.81 7.16
N ILE A 156 -1.91 9.73 6.54
CA ILE A 156 -2.09 9.42 5.13
C ILE A 156 -2.13 7.90 4.94
N ALA A 157 -3.27 7.37 4.53
CA ALA A 157 -3.41 5.94 4.35
C ALA A 157 -2.76 5.45 3.05
N GLY A 158 -2.13 4.28 3.10
CA GLY A 158 -1.57 3.61 1.92
C GLY A 158 -0.10 3.91 1.64
N VAL A 159 0.43 5.03 2.11
CA VAL A 159 1.86 5.33 1.99
C VAL A 159 2.66 4.43 2.94
N GLY A 160 3.72 3.85 2.42
CA GLY A 160 4.64 3.03 3.21
C GLY A 160 6.08 3.50 3.06
N ASN A 161 7.00 2.61 3.42
CA ASN A 161 8.42 2.98 3.53
C ASN A 161 9.06 3.32 2.19
N VAL A 162 8.62 2.68 1.10
CA VAL A 162 9.13 2.97 -0.24
C VAL A 162 8.65 4.34 -0.68
N TYR A 163 7.33 4.54 -0.72
CA TYR A 163 6.76 5.80 -1.17
C TYR A 163 7.20 6.98 -0.31
N ARG A 164 7.29 6.84 1.01
CA ARG A 164 7.80 7.89 1.91
C ARG A 164 9.15 8.43 1.45
N ALA A 165 10.13 7.52 1.29
CA ALA A 165 11.50 7.93 0.90
C ALA A 165 11.53 8.57 -0.49
N GLU A 166 10.80 7.98 -1.43
CA GLU A 166 10.76 8.42 -2.82
C GLU A 166 10.05 9.78 -2.98
N PHE A 167 8.91 9.99 -2.30
CA PHE A 167 8.18 11.27 -2.37
C PHE A 167 9.01 12.42 -1.81
N LEU A 168 9.62 12.22 -0.64
CA LEU A 168 10.48 13.24 -0.03
C LEU A 168 11.67 13.58 -0.95
N PHE A 169 12.27 12.57 -1.59
CA PHE A 169 13.34 12.80 -2.56
C PHE A 169 12.85 13.55 -3.80
N MET A 170 11.73 13.15 -4.38
CA MET A 170 11.20 13.77 -5.60
C MET A 170 10.87 15.25 -5.42
N LEU A 171 10.41 15.63 -4.21
CA LEU A 171 10.03 17.00 -3.84
C LEU A 171 11.17 17.79 -3.17
N GLY A 172 12.36 17.20 -2.97
CA GLY A 172 13.47 17.88 -2.35
C GLY A 172 13.28 18.17 -0.84
N ILE A 173 12.37 17.48 -0.18
CA ILE A 173 12.05 17.69 1.24
C ILE A 173 12.95 16.81 2.10
N HIS A 174 13.69 17.44 3.05
CA HIS A 174 14.53 16.68 3.98
C HIS A 174 13.67 15.83 4.93
N PRO A 175 13.99 14.54 5.15
CA PRO A 175 13.15 13.63 5.95
C PRO A 175 12.99 14.07 7.41
N ASN A 176 13.94 14.83 7.96
CA ASN A 176 13.91 15.30 9.34
C ASN A 176 13.15 16.63 9.53
N ARG A 177 12.68 17.27 8.46
CA ARG A 177 11.93 18.52 8.55
C ARG A 177 10.65 18.31 9.38
N PRO A 178 10.33 19.18 10.38
CA PRO A 178 9.09 19.07 11.12
C PRO A 178 7.86 19.16 10.20
N SER A 179 6.87 18.30 10.44
CA SER A 179 5.68 18.25 9.58
C SER A 179 4.88 19.54 9.58
N CYS A 180 4.81 20.24 10.74
CA CYS A 180 4.10 21.51 10.88
C CYS A 180 4.78 22.68 10.13
N ASP A 181 6.06 22.54 9.74
CA ASP A 181 6.82 23.58 9.03
C ASP A 181 6.64 23.50 7.51
N LEU A 182 5.89 22.50 7.02
CA LEU A 182 5.52 22.43 5.61
C LEU A 182 4.48 23.49 5.27
N THR A 183 4.71 24.18 4.17
CA THR A 183 3.73 25.10 3.60
C THR A 183 2.53 24.36 3.02
N SER A 184 1.39 25.04 2.91
CA SER A 184 0.19 24.46 2.28
C SER A 184 0.43 24.05 0.80
N ALA A 185 1.37 24.70 0.12
CA ALA A 185 1.78 24.34 -1.25
C ALA A 185 2.53 22.99 -1.25
N GLU A 186 3.53 22.82 -0.39
CA GLU A 186 4.30 21.57 -0.28
C GLU A 186 3.42 20.40 0.15
N VAL A 187 2.46 20.63 1.06
CA VAL A 187 1.49 19.60 1.45
C VAL A 187 0.63 19.16 0.26
N ARG A 188 0.17 20.12 -0.56
CA ARG A 188 -0.55 19.78 -1.80
C ARG A 188 0.31 19.01 -2.79
N GLU A 189 1.57 19.41 -2.98
CA GLU A 189 2.51 18.70 -3.86
C GLU A 189 2.75 17.25 -3.39
N ILE A 190 2.90 17.02 -2.07
CA ILE A 190 3.00 15.67 -1.52
C ILE A 190 1.74 14.86 -1.83
N TRP A 191 0.55 15.45 -1.65
CA TRP A 191 -0.72 14.78 -1.91
C TRP A 191 -0.92 14.43 -3.39
N GLU A 192 -0.64 15.35 -4.28
CA GLU A 192 -0.74 15.17 -5.73
C GLU A 192 0.24 14.10 -6.22
N LEU A 193 1.48 14.18 -5.76
CA LEU A 193 2.51 13.18 -6.06
C LEU A 193 2.11 11.79 -5.53
N ALA A 194 1.61 11.71 -4.29
CA ALA A 194 1.13 10.46 -3.71
C ALA A 194 -0.01 9.87 -4.55
N THR A 195 -0.98 10.69 -4.93
CA THR A 195 -2.11 10.28 -5.78
C THR A 195 -1.63 9.76 -7.14
N GLN A 196 -0.72 10.48 -7.79
CA GLN A 196 -0.16 10.11 -9.09
C GLN A 196 0.62 8.80 -9.01
N GLN A 197 1.53 8.70 -8.06
CA GLN A 197 2.45 7.57 -7.93
C GLN A 197 1.74 6.30 -7.47
N LEU A 198 0.78 6.42 -6.55
CA LEU A 198 -0.05 5.28 -6.14
C LEU A 198 -0.93 4.78 -7.30
N ARG A 199 -1.56 5.67 -8.09
CA ARG A 199 -2.31 5.30 -9.31
C ARG A 199 -1.41 4.61 -10.33
N GLN A 200 -0.21 5.11 -10.55
CA GLN A 200 0.78 4.47 -11.40
C GLN A 200 1.15 3.08 -10.88
N GLY A 201 1.38 2.94 -9.57
CA GLY A 201 1.65 1.67 -8.92
C GLY A 201 0.53 0.65 -9.10
N VAL A 202 -0.75 1.08 -8.97
CA VAL A 202 -1.93 0.24 -9.28
C VAL A 202 -1.89 -0.26 -10.72
N ARG A 203 -1.62 0.62 -11.69
CA ARG A 203 -1.56 0.29 -13.10
C ARG A 203 -0.43 -0.68 -13.43
N LEU A 204 0.79 -0.41 -12.92
CA LEU A 204 2.00 -1.17 -13.22
C LEU A 204 2.16 -2.43 -12.34
N ASN A 205 1.34 -2.58 -11.31
CA ASN A 205 1.49 -3.59 -10.25
C ASN A 205 2.89 -3.61 -9.61
N ARG A 206 3.51 -2.43 -9.53
CA ARG A 206 4.82 -2.21 -8.90
C ARG A 206 5.09 -0.73 -8.70
N ILE A 207 5.98 -0.39 -7.78
CA ILE A 207 6.44 0.98 -7.56
C ILE A 207 7.54 1.31 -8.59
N VAL A 208 7.36 2.42 -9.28
CA VAL A 208 8.33 3.03 -10.19
C VAL A 208 8.23 4.54 -10.00
N THR A 209 9.25 5.16 -9.43
CA THR A 209 9.27 6.59 -9.13
C THR A 209 10.18 7.36 -10.07
N VAL A 210 11.21 6.70 -10.60
CA VAL A 210 12.12 7.32 -11.59
C VAL A 210 11.33 7.70 -12.83
N THR A 211 11.42 9.00 -13.18
CA THR A 211 10.67 9.60 -14.29
C THR A 211 11.28 9.25 -15.64
N GLU A 212 10.52 9.45 -16.70
CA GLU A 212 11.02 9.31 -18.06
C GLU A 212 12.11 10.33 -18.36
N GLN A 213 11.98 11.55 -17.83
CA GLN A 213 12.96 12.62 -17.95
C GLN A 213 14.32 12.22 -17.37
N ASP A 214 14.35 11.58 -16.17
CA ASP A 214 15.59 11.19 -15.49
C ASP A 214 16.19 9.87 -16.01
N SER A 215 15.41 9.07 -16.76
CA SER A 215 15.83 7.73 -17.21
C SER A 215 15.88 7.53 -18.72
N GLY A 216 15.28 8.43 -19.49
CA GLY A 216 15.07 8.26 -20.94
C GLY A 216 14.09 7.13 -21.31
N LYS A 217 13.36 6.57 -20.33
CA LYS A 217 12.46 5.41 -20.53
C LYS A 217 11.14 5.59 -19.81
N LYS A 218 10.05 5.18 -20.45
CA LYS A 218 8.73 5.14 -19.79
C LYS A 218 8.77 4.26 -18.54
N PRO A 219 8.08 4.65 -17.44
CA PRO A 219 8.12 3.94 -16.17
C PRO A 219 7.85 2.43 -16.27
N GLY A 220 6.94 2.01 -17.14
CA GLY A 220 6.62 0.59 -17.37
C GLY A 220 7.78 -0.25 -17.92
N HIS A 221 8.74 0.37 -18.60
CA HIS A 221 9.88 -0.29 -19.24
C HIS A 221 11.15 -0.29 -18.38
N LEU A 222 11.14 0.37 -17.24
CA LEU A 222 12.29 0.37 -16.34
C LEU A 222 12.50 -0.99 -15.67
N ARG A 223 13.75 -1.47 -15.63
CA ARG A 223 14.12 -2.64 -14.82
C ARG A 223 13.94 -2.31 -13.32
N ARG A 224 13.65 -3.30 -12.48
CA ARG A 224 13.45 -3.11 -11.04
C ARG A 224 14.60 -2.37 -10.35
N SER A 225 15.84 -2.67 -10.70
CA SER A 225 17.04 -2.00 -10.16
C SER A 225 17.18 -0.53 -10.54
N LYS A 226 16.41 -0.07 -11.53
CA LYS A 226 16.40 1.32 -12.02
C LYS A 226 15.12 2.08 -11.68
N ALA A 227 14.19 1.44 -10.97
CA ALA A 227 12.83 1.95 -10.76
C ALA A 227 12.69 2.98 -9.65
N LEU A 228 13.65 3.06 -8.71
CA LEU A 228 13.59 3.91 -7.51
C LEU A 228 14.78 4.85 -7.45
N TYR A 229 14.56 6.05 -6.87
CA TYR A 229 15.61 7.05 -6.70
C TYR A 229 16.54 6.75 -5.51
N VAL A 230 15.99 6.52 -4.32
CA VAL A 230 16.74 6.44 -3.06
C VAL A 230 16.50 5.17 -2.25
N TYR A 231 15.33 4.58 -2.31
CA TYR A 231 14.96 3.46 -1.44
C TYR A 231 15.90 2.25 -1.63
N LYS A 232 16.54 1.79 -0.52
CA LYS A 232 17.55 0.72 -0.50
C LYS A 232 18.71 0.97 -1.48
N ARG A 233 19.15 2.21 -1.54
CA ARG A 233 20.28 2.59 -2.37
C ARG A 233 21.37 3.33 -1.57
N GLU A 234 21.45 3.03 -0.28
CA GLU A 234 22.53 3.54 0.59
C GLU A 234 23.89 3.38 -0.07
N THR A 235 24.75 4.36 0.10
CA THR A 235 26.10 4.47 -0.49
C THR A 235 26.15 4.58 -2.03
N LEU A 236 25.12 4.21 -2.75
CA LEU A 236 25.09 4.37 -4.21
C LEU A 236 24.92 5.84 -4.59
N PRO A 237 25.44 6.25 -5.77
CA PRO A 237 25.30 7.63 -6.23
C PRO A 237 23.83 8.00 -6.48
N CYS A 238 23.46 9.20 -6.05
CA CYS A 238 22.17 9.81 -6.36
C CYS A 238 21.98 9.90 -7.87
N ARG A 239 20.79 9.54 -8.36
CA ARG A 239 20.48 9.57 -9.80
C ARG A 239 20.40 10.97 -10.39
N ARG A 240 20.25 12.02 -9.55
CA ARG A 240 20.19 13.42 -10.01
C ARG A 240 21.52 14.14 -9.87
N CYS A 241 22.21 14.02 -8.73
CA CYS A 241 23.40 14.85 -8.43
C CYS A 241 24.69 14.06 -8.21
N GLY A 242 24.67 12.73 -8.23
CA GLY A 242 25.84 11.87 -8.02
C GLY A 242 26.29 11.72 -6.57
N SER A 243 25.81 12.52 -5.60
CA SER A 243 26.17 12.40 -4.19
C SER A 243 25.69 11.06 -3.61
N PRO A 244 26.41 10.48 -2.61
CA PRO A 244 25.99 9.21 -2.02
C PRO A 244 24.66 9.33 -1.30
N ILE A 245 23.79 8.30 -1.42
CA ILE A 245 22.53 8.22 -0.70
C ILE A 245 22.81 7.91 0.78
N ARG A 246 22.19 8.69 1.65
CA ARG A 246 22.20 8.54 3.11
C ARG A 246 21.13 7.59 3.58
N ILE A 247 21.32 7.05 4.77
CA ILE A 247 20.36 6.23 5.49
C ILE A 247 20.38 6.60 6.97
N ALA A 248 19.21 6.71 7.58
CA ALA A 248 19.04 6.77 9.04
C ALA A 248 17.72 6.14 9.44
N GLU A 249 17.55 5.88 10.73
CA GLU A 249 16.34 5.34 11.30
C GLU A 249 15.38 6.46 11.73
N PHE A 250 14.11 6.31 11.37
CA PHE A 250 12.98 7.15 11.78
C PHE A 250 11.87 6.25 12.31
N ALA A 251 11.59 6.32 13.60
CA ALA A 251 10.59 5.50 14.29
C ALA A 251 10.73 3.98 13.97
N GLY A 252 11.93 3.42 14.15
CA GLY A 252 12.21 2.00 13.96
C GLY A 252 12.26 1.55 12.49
N ARG A 253 12.30 2.51 11.54
CA ARG A 253 12.35 2.17 10.10
C ARG A 253 13.36 3.02 9.35
N SER A 254 14.25 2.37 8.62
CA SER A 254 15.23 3.05 7.76
C SER A 254 14.54 3.95 6.72
N CYS A 255 15.06 5.16 6.55
CA CYS A 255 14.73 6.09 5.48
C CYS A 255 15.99 6.44 4.70
N TRP A 256 15.85 6.65 3.40
CA TRP A 256 16.92 6.97 2.49
C TRP A 256 16.69 8.34 1.88
N TRP A 257 17.75 9.15 1.75
CA TRP A 257 17.68 10.47 1.14
C TRP A 257 19.03 10.89 0.55
N CYS A 258 19.05 12.01 -0.15
CA CYS A 258 20.26 12.64 -0.67
C CYS A 258 20.42 14.03 -0.05
N ASP A 259 21.48 14.27 0.75
CA ASP A 259 21.70 15.56 1.43
C ASP A 259 21.74 16.74 0.45
N ARG A 260 22.30 16.54 -0.77
CA ARG A 260 22.40 17.62 -1.76
C ARG A 260 21.07 17.96 -2.42
N CYS A 261 20.22 16.94 -2.68
CA CYS A 261 18.92 17.15 -3.32
C CYS A 261 17.81 17.49 -2.31
N GLN A 262 18.04 17.17 -1.02
CA GLN A 262 17.10 17.39 0.08
C GLN A 262 17.84 18.11 1.23
N PRO A 263 18.22 19.40 1.06
CA PRO A 263 18.88 20.15 2.13
C PRO A 263 17.95 20.35 3.32
N ILE A 264 18.54 20.56 4.52
CA ILE A 264 17.80 20.91 5.76
C ILE A 264 17.23 22.31 5.64
#